data_31730f9cc79cf0d72a5bb44d7a2b54b2
#
_entry.id   31730f9cc79cf0d72a5bb44d7a2b54b2
#
_cell.length_a   1.000
_cell.length_b   1.000
_cell.length_c   1.000
_cell.angle_alpha   90.00
_cell.angle_beta   90.00
_cell.angle_gamma   90.00
#
_symmetry.space_group_name_H-M   'P 1'
#
loop_
_entity.id
_entity.type
_entity.pdbx_description
1 polymer ?
#
loop_
_entity_poly.entity_id
_entity_poly.type
_entity_poly.pdbx_seq_one_letter_code
_entity_poly.pdbx_strand_id
1 'polypeptide(L)'
;MDPLSTALAEAGIDPRDVVVASPAADAPQLPEGPWVIVPTGQDFRLGGLSRGEFAEYAGSEDPRAIAGLLRSLLADRPSPQRIEATTEALIPYGERTAAGIAERTRAAGGAAHPAALVADELLDCIGSETGHHLFALGTPFSMRSQPPSDIGREYHQYRVLQPVDSALEGLVAPWFNQPGGGAMVVLGKPIRWYLDRGYLVELVQVGTGG
;
A
#
# COMPACT_ATOMS: atom_id res chain seq x y z
N MET A 1 17.97 -22.65 -16.79
CA MET A 1 17.35 -21.88 -15.70
C MET A 1 17.03 -20.51 -16.26
N ASP A 2 15.86 -19.99 -15.99
CA ASP A 2 15.46 -18.65 -16.45
C ASP A 2 16.38 -17.57 -15.83
N PRO A 3 16.81 -16.55 -16.61
CA PRO A 3 17.74 -15.50 -16.12
C PRO A 3 17.28 -14.79 -14.83
N LEU A 4 15.97 -14.54 -14.70
CA LEU A 4 15.40 -13.91 -13.50
C LEU A 4 15.51 -14.84 -12.28
N SER A 5 15.15 -16.11 -12.44
CA SER A 5 15.26 -17.11 -11.37
C SER A 5 16.69 -17.27 -10.87
N THR A 6 17.67 -17.21 -11.81
CA THR A 6 19.09 -17.22 -11.47
C THR A 6 19.48 -15.98 -10.67
N ALA A 7 19.08 -14.78 -11.12
CA ALA A 7 19.40 -13.53 -10.45
C ALA A 7 18.80 -13.43 -9.05
N LEU A 8 17.55 -13.91 -8.85
CA LEU A 8 16.90 -13.94 -7.53
C LEU A 8 17.65 -14.89 -6.57
N ALA A 9 18.05 -16.08 -7.05
CA ALA A 9 18.81 -17.03 -6.24
C ALA A 9 20.21 -16.48 -5.88
N GLU A 10 20.92 -15.85 -6.83
CA GLU A 10 22.22 -15.17 -6.59
C GLU A 10 22.07 -14.02 -5.57
N ALA A 11 20.96 -13.30 -5.59
CA ALA A 11 20.66 -12.26 -4.64
C ALA A 11 20.24 -12.77 -3.26
N GLY A 12 20.01 -14.08 -3.08
CA GLY A 12 19.59 -14.69 -1.82
C GLY A 12 18.14 -14.36 -1.44
N ILE A 13 17.27 -14.11 -2.42
CA ILE A 13 15.85 -13.81 -2.17
C ILE A 13 15.11 -15.10 -1.80
N ASP A 14 14.38 -15.08 -0.67
CA ASP A 14 13.48 -16.18 -0.28
C ASP A 14 12.29 -16.22 -1.25
N PRO A 15 11.96 -17.41 -1.82
CA PRO A 15 10.79 -17.55 -2.70
C PRO A 15 9.46 -17.17 -2.05
N ARG A 16 9.38 -17.05 -0.72
CA ARG A 16 8.18 -16.60 0.00
C ARG A 16 7.98 -15.08 -0.06
N ASP A 17 9.05 -14.33 -0.30
CA ASP A 17 9.04 -12.87 -0.32
C ASP A 17 8.69 -12.29 -1.69
N VAL A 18 8.69 -13.12 -2.73
CA VAL A 18 8.46 -12.70 -4.11
C VAL A 18 7.67 -13.72 -4.91
N VAL A 19 6.75 -13.22 -5.70
CA VAL A 19 6.00 -14.00 -6.70
C VAL A 19 6.40 -13.53 -8.08
N VAL A 20 6.88 -14.43 -8.92
CA VAL A 20 7.09 -14.14 -10.34
C VAL A 20 5.82 -14.51 -11.09
N ALA A 21 5.14 -13.49 -11.64
CA ALA A 21 3.90 -13.69 -12.40
C ALA A 21 4.19 -14.47 -13.71
N SER A 22 3.34 -15.43 -14.01
CA SER A 22 3.33 -16.01 -15.37
C SER A 22 2.80 -14.97 -16.35
N PRO A 23 3.33 -14.87 -17.59
CA PRO A 23 2.78 -13.99 -18.63
C PRO A 23 1.29 -14.23 -18.94
N ALA A 24 0.77 -15.41 -18.58
CA ALA A 24 -0.63 -15.79 -18.75
C ALA A 24 -1.47 -15.64 -17.46
N ALA A 25 -0.87 -15.20 -16.35
CA ALA A 25 -1.60 -15.05 -15.09
C ALA A 25 -2.35 -13.73 -15.06
N ASP A 26 -3.66 -13.79 -14.83
CA ASP A 26 -4.44 -12.60 -14.52
C ASP A 26 -4.06 -12.07 -13.12
N ALA A 27 -3.90 -10.75 -13.01
CA ALA A 27 -3.54 -10.09 -11.75
C ALA A 27 -4.42 -10.50 -10.54
N PRO A 28 -5.74 -10.75 -10.69
CA PRO A 28 -6.58 -11.19 -9.57
C PRO A 28 -6.22 -12.56 -8.97
N GLN A 29 -5.40 -13.35 -9.66
CA GLN A 29 -4.98 -14.71 -9.20
C GLN A 29 -3.68 -14.70 -8.40
N LEU A 30 -2.99 -13.56 -8.33
CA LEU A 30 -1.73 -13.43 -7.59
C LEU A 30 -2.02 -13.06 -6.13
N PRO A 31 -1.20 -13.56 -5.18
CA PRO A 31 -1.39 -13.25 -3.76
C PRO A 31 -1.04 -11.78 -3.45
N GLU A 32 -1.80 -11.18 -2.56
CA GLU A 32 -1.46 -9.89 -1.95
C GLU A 32 -0.51 -10.08 -0.77
N GLY A 33 0.43 -9.16 -0.63
CA GLY A 33 1.42 -9.16 0.47
C GLY A 33 2.85 -9.32 0.00
N PRO A 34 3.23 -10.40 -0.72
CA PRO A 34 4.55 -10.53 -1.31
C PRO A 34 4.82 -9.45 -2.37
N TRP A 35 6.11 -9.20 -2.64
CA TRP A 35 6.50 -8.50 -3.86
C TRP A 35 6.16 -9.35 -5.08
N VAL A 36 5.77 -8.68 -6.16
CA VAL A 36 5.43 -9.32 -7.43
C VAL A 36 6.36 -8.81 -8.53
N ILE A 37 6.94 -9.74 -9.29
CA ILE A 37 7.67 -9.40 -10.51
C ILE A 37 6.83 -9.86 -11.69
N VAL A 38 6.48 -8.91 -12.57
CA VAL A 38 5.73 -9.17 -13.81
C VAL A 38 6.69 -9.06 -14.99
N PRO A 39 7.02 -10.17 -15.67
CA PRO A 39 7.77 -10.13 -16.92
C PRO A 39 6.90 -9.53 -18.04
N THR A 40 7.40 -8.52 -18.75
CA THR A 40 6.72 -7.86 -19.87
C THR A 40 7.62 -7.82 -21.10
N GLY A 41 7.63 -8.93 -21.89
CA GLY A 41 8.55 -9.04 -23.02
C GLY A 41 10.00 -9.15 -22.56
N GLN A 42 10.79 -8.08 -22.74
CA GLN A 42 12.20 -8.03 -22.30
C GLN A 42 12.36 -7.38 -20.92
N ASP A 43 11.32 -6.72 -20.42
CA ASP A 43 11.37 -5.96 -19.17
C ASP A 43 10.80 -6.77 -18.00
N PHE A 44 11.23 -6.42 -16.79
CA PHE A 44 10.69 -6.91 -15.53
C PHE A 44 10.15 -5.73 -14.73
N ARG A 45 8.89 -5.83 -14.29
CA ARG A 45 8.26 -4.84 -13.42
C ARG A 45 8.13 -5.39 -12.02
N LEU A 46 8.77 -4.72 -11.05
CA LEU A 46 8.65 -5.02 -9.63
C LEU A 46 7.57 -4.14 -9.01
N GLY A 47 6.67 -4.73 -8.24
CA GLY A 47 5.61 -4.00 -7.57
C GLY A 47 4.87 -4.86 -6.57
N GLY A 48 3.66 -4.46 -6.22
CA GLY A 48 2.78 -5.22 -5.34
C GLY A 48 1.34 -5.26 -5.84
N LEU A 49 0.58 -6.16 -5.27
CA LEU A 49 -0.85 -6.30 -5.54
C LEU A 49 -1.67 -5.84 -4.36
N SER A 50 -2.75 -5.14 -4.65
CA SER A 50 -3.77 -4.79 -3.68
C SER A 50 -5.12 -4.71 -4.38
N ARG A 51 -6.12 -5.42 -3.87
CA ARG A 51 -7.49 -5.51 -4.42
C ARG A 51 -7.52 -5.95 -5.90
N GLY A 52 -6.57 -6.84 -6.27
CA GLY A 52 -6.43 -7.36 -7.63
C GLY A 52 -5.77 -6.40 -8.63
N GLU A 53 -5.31 -5.23 -8.19
CA GLU A 53 -4.60 -4.26 -9.02
C GLU A 53 -3.10 -4.26 -8.71
N PHE A 54 -2.28 -4.20 -9.77
CA PHE A 54 -0.82 -4.15 -9.68
C PHE A 54 -0.34 -2.69 -9.65
N ALA A 55 0.40 -2.35 -8.60
CA ALA A 55 1.11 -1.08 -8.51
C ALA A 55 2.62 -1.30 -8.71
N GLU A 56 3.17 -0.67 -9.74
CA GLU A 56 4.58 -0.78 -10.08
C GLU A 56 5.45 0.09 -9.15
N TYR A 57 6.44 -0.52 -8.51
CA TYR A 57 7.49 0.20 -7.79
C TYR A 57 8.59 0.68 -8.74
N ALA A 58 9.13 -0.22 -9.58
CA ALA A 58 10.17 0.06 -10.57
C ALA A 58 10.19 -1.02 -11.67
N GLY A 59 10.81 -0.69 -12.79
CA GLY A 59 11.06 -1.61 -13.90
C GLY A 59 12.52 -1.60 -14.37
N SER A 60 12.97 -2.70 -14.99
CA SER A 60 14.28 -2.84 -15.61
C SER A 60 14.30 -3.97 -16.64
N GLU A 61 15.12 -3.83 -17.69
CA GLU A 61 15.44 -4.92 -18.61
C GLU A 61 16.46 -5.91 -18.01
N ASP A 62 17.26 -5.46 -17.00
CA ASP A 62 18.25 -6.31 -16.35
C ASP A 62 17.64 -7.03 -15.13
N PRO A 63 17.53 -8.38 -15.16
CA PRO A 63 17.03 -9.17 -14.05
C PRO A 63 17.88 -9.05 -12.78
N ARG A 64 19.19 -8.77 -12.91
CA ARG A 64 20.06 -8.56 -11.73
C ARG A 64 19.79 -7.23 -11.06
N ALA A 65 19.46 -6.18 -11.83
CA ALA A 65 19.06 -4.91 -11.26
C ALA A 65 17.76 -5.03 -10.46
N ILE A 66 16.76 -5.78 -10.97
CA ILE A 66 15.50 -6.07 -10.26
C ILE A 66 15.76 -6.89 -8.99
N ALA A 67 16.56 -7.95 -9.07
CA ALA A 67 16.89 -8.78 -7.91
C ALA A 67 17.67 -7.98 -6.83
N GLY A 68 18.63 -7.15 -7.25
CA GLY A 68 19.36 -6.27 -6.35
C GLY A 68 18.49 -5.21 -5.67
N LEU A 69 17.57 -4.61 -6.42
CA LEU A 69 16.58 -3.67 -5.86
C LEU A 69 15.66 -4.37 -4.84
N LEU A 70 15.11 -5.53 -5.19
CA LEU A 70 14.26 -6.30 -4.28
C LEU A 70 15.01 -6.67 -2.99
N ARG A 71 16.26 -7.11 -3.09
CA ARG A 71 17.10 -7.36 -1.92
C ARG A 71 17.25 -6.13 -1.02
N SER A 72 17.48 -4.96 -1.60
CA SER A 72 17.52 -3.71 -0.82
C SER A 72 16.19 -3.41 -0.14
N LEU A 73 15.07 -3.57 -0.84
CA LEU A 73 13.73 -3.35 -0.28
C LEU A 73 13.40 -4.29 0.88
N LEU A 74 13.91 -5.53 0.84
CA LEU A 74 13.72 -6.51 1.91
C LEU A 74 14.67 -6.26 3.10
N ALA A 75 15.88 -5.75 2.85
CA ALA A 75 16.87 -5.49 3.87
C ALA A 75 16.67 -4.15 4.60
N ASP A 76 16.34 -3.09 3.85
CA ASP A 76 16.31 -1.73 4.34
C ASP A 76 14.86 -1.19 4.34
N ARG A 77 14.30 -1.01 5.52
CA ARG A 77 12.98 -0.38 5.69
C ARG A 77 13.15 1.03 6.24
N PRO A 78 12.42 2.03 5.70
CA PRO A 78 12.43 3.38 6.26
C PRO A 78 12.07 3.37 7.74
N SER A 79 12.81 4.12 8.54
CA SER A 79 12.57 4.17 9.97
C SER A 79 11.23 4.83 10.26
N PRO A 80 10.36 4.19 11.06
CA PRO A 80 9.09 4.78 11.45
C PRO A 80 9.30 5.96 12.39
N GLN A 81 8.35 6.88 12.40
CA GLN A 81 8.27 7.94 13.39
C GLN A 81 7.66 7.39 14.69
N ARG A 82 8.39 7.47 15.77
CA ARG A 82 7.89 7.14 17.11
C ARG A 82 7.03 8.29 17.64
N ILE A 83 5.84 7.96 18.12
CA ILE A 83 4.90 8.92 18.68
C ILE A 83 4.42 8.47 20.07
N GLU A 84 4.21 9.41 20.98
CA GLU A 84 3.69 9.16 22.34
C GLU A 84 2.14 9.21 22.39
N ALA A 85 1.48 9.13 21.23
CA ALA A 85 0.02 9.15 21.13
C ALA A 85 -0.52 7.72 20.94
N THR A 86 -1.63 7.41 21.56
CA THR A 86 -2.37 6.15 21.31
C THR A 86 -3.16 6.26 20.00
N THR A 87 -3.57 5.11 19.44
CA THR A 87 -4.44 5.11 18.25
C THR A 87 -5.71 5.91 18.49
N GLU A 88 -6.33 5.76 19.68
CA GLU A 88 -7.55 6.48 20.05
C GLU A 88 -7.36 8.00 20.03
N ALA A 89 -6.20 8.48 20.45
CA ALA A 89 -5.88 9.91 20.40
C ALA A 89 -5.73 10.43 18.96
N LEU A 90 -5.42 9.56 18.01
CA LEU A 90 -5.28 9.90 16.59
C LEU A 90 -6.59 9.82 15.81
N ILE A 91 -7.60 9.07 16.30
CA ILE A 91 -8.89 8.91 15.62
C ILE A 91 -9.51 10.25 15.17
N PRO A 92 -9.58 11.31 15.99
CA PRO A 92 -10.16 12.59 15.57
C PRO A 92 -9.48 13.22 14.35
N TYR A 93 -8.18 12.94 14.16
CA TYR A 93 -7.45 13.39 12.97
C TYR A 93 -7.83 12.56 11.74
N GLY A 94 -7.95 11.24 11.89
CA GLY A 94 -8.45 10.37 10.84
C GLY A 94 -9.89 10.69 10.43
N GLU A 95 -10.76 11.03 11.39
CA GLU A 95 -12.15 11.46 11.11
C GLU A 95 -12.18 12.76 10.28
N ARG A 96 -11.27 13.70 10.52
CA ARG A 96 -11.15 14.92 9.69
C ARG A 96 -10.71 14.58 8.26
N THR A 97 -9.73 13.69 8.11
CA THR A 97 -9.31 13.18 6.80
C THR A 97 -10.48 12.51 6.09
N ALA A 98 -11.22 11.63 6.78
CA ALA A 98 -12.41 10.95 6.23
C ALA A 98 -13.49 11.94 5.79
N ALA A 99 -13.80 12.94 6.62
CA ALA A 99 -14.78 13.97 6.29
C ALA A 99 -14.38 14.79 5.05
N GLY A 100 -13.10 15.17 4.96
CA GLY A 100 -12.55 15.87 3.79
C GLY A 100 -12.66 15.05 2.51
N ILE A 101 -12.27 13.79 2.53
CA ILE A 101 -12.42 12.86 1.38
C ILE A 101 -13.91 12.73 1.00
N ALA A 102 -14.80 12.51 1.97
CA ALA A 102 -16.22 12.35 1.69
C ALA A 102 -16.85 13.62 1.08
N GLU A 103 -16.43 14.80 1.51
CA GLU A 103 -16.89 16.07 0.94
C GLU A 103 -16.41 16.24 -0.50
N ARG A 104 -15.12 16.05 -0.76
CA ARG A 104 -14.54 16.15 -2.11
C ARG A 104 -15.16 15.11 -3.05
N THR A 105 -15.35 13.86 -2.59
CA THR A 105 -16.02 12.80 -3.36
C THR A 105 -17.46 13.19 -3.72
N ARG A 106 -18.20 13.78 -2.78
CA ARG A 106 -19.57 14.26 -3.04
C ARG A 106 -19.56 15.39 -4.07
N ALA A 107 -18.62 16.33 -3.96
CA ALA A 107 -18.48 17.43 -4.92
C ALA A 107 -18.11 16.93 -6.33
N ALA A 108 -17.39 15.81 -6.43
CA ALA A 108 -17.04 15.14 -7.68
C ALA A 108 -18.16 14.20 -8.20
N GLY A 109 -19.36 14.25 -7.66
CA GLY A 109 -20.49 13.43 -8.12
C GLY A 109 -20.56 12.02 -7.51
N GLY A 110 -19.82 11.74 -6.45
CA GLY A 110 -19.87 10.48 -5.69
C GLY A 110 -18.96 9.37 -6.23
N ALA A 111 -18.28 9.57 -7.35
CA ALA A 111 -17.31 8.62 -7.92
C ALA A 111 -15.90 8.86 -7.36
N ALA A 112 -15.05 7.83 -7.45
CA ALA A 112 -13.62 8.01 -7.23
C ALA A 112 -13.06 9.03 -8.23
N HIS A 113 -12.18 9.91 -7.76
CA HIS A 113 -11.67 11.03 -8.55
C HIS A 113 -10.20 11.33 -8.22
N PRO A 114 -9.46 11.94 -9.14
CA PRO A 114 -8.11 12.38 -8.86
C PRO A 114 -8.09 13.38 -7.70
N ALA A 115 -7.15 13.20 -6.78
CA ALA A 115 -6.96 14.03 -5.62
C ALA A 115 -5.48 14.19 -5.29
N ALA A 116 -5.17 15.25 -4.56
CA ALA A 116 -3.87 15.42 -3.92
C ALA A 116 -4.03 15.20 -2.41
N LEU A 117 -3.23 14.29 -1.85
CA LEU A 117 -3.08 14.21 -0.41
C LEU A 117 -2.33 15.43 0.09
N VAL A 118 -2.73 15.96 1.21
CA VAL A 118 -2.07 17.11 1.83
C VAL A 118 -1.27 16.68 3.07
N ALA A 119 -0.26 17.48 3.42
CA ALA A 119 0.54 17.19 4.61
C ALA A 119 -0.34 17.11 5.87
N ASP A 120 0.08 16.28 6.81
CA ASP A 120 -0.58 15.98 8.09
C ASP A 120 -1.89 15.17 7.99
N GLU A 121 -2.34 14.74 6.81
CA GLU A 121 -3.38 13.73 6.72
C GLU A 121 -2.90 12.42 7.33
N LEU A 122 -3.77 11.79 8.14
CA LEU A 122 -3.52 10.50 8.76
C LEU A 122 -4.30 9.40 8.06
N LEU A 123 -3.56 8.40 7.62
CA LEU A 123 -4.06 7.27 6.86
C LEU A 123 -3.62 5.96 7.52
N ASP A 124 -4.27 4.87 7.18
CA ASP A 124 -3.90 3.54 7.65
C ASP A 124 -4.09 2.47 6.57
N CYS A 125 -3.53 1.29 6.80
CA CYS A 125 -3.89 0.10 6.06
C CYS A 125 -3.86 -1.15 6.95
N ILE A 126 -4.57 -2.19 6.53
CA ILE A 126 -4.45 -3.55 7.02
C ILE A 126 -3.83 -4.37 5.89
N GLY A 127 -2.66 -4.94 6.13
CA GLY A 127 -1.90 -5.69 5.13
C GLY A 127 -0.47 -5.20 4.95
N SER A 128 0.06 -5.26 3.73
CA SER A 128 1.46 -4.98 3.42
C SER A 128 1.68 -3.61 2.77
N GLU A 129 2.85 -3.03 2.97
CA GLU A 129 3.33 -1.83 2.27
C GLU A 129 3.59 -2.03 0.76
N THR A 130 3.54 -3.29 0.28
CA THR A 130 3.53 -3.59 -1.15
C THR A 130 2.21 -3.21 -1.81
N GLY A 131 1.11 -3.10 -1.02
CA GLY A 131 -0.17 -2.57 -1.47
C GLY A 131 -0.13 -1.07 -1.76
N HIS A 132 -1.23 -0.55 -2.30
CA HIS A 132 -1.37 0.86 -2.68
C HIS A 132 -2.71 1.48 -2.25
N HIS A 133 -3.50 0.77 -1.45
CA HIS A 133 -4.75 1.26 -0.89
C HIS A 133 -4.56 1.68 0.56
N LEU A 134 -4.94 2.90 0.87
CA LEU A 134 -4.95 3.47 2.21
C LEU A 134 -6.38 3.90 2.58
N PHE A 135 -6.66 3.97 3.86
CA PHE A 135 -7.93 4.47 4.39
C PHE A 135 -7.64 5.64 5.33
N ALA A 136 -8.63 6.52 5.51
CA ALA A 136 -8.55 7.48 6.60
C ALA A 136 -8.36 6.73 7.93
N LEU A 137 -7.42 7.19 8.75
CA LEU A 137 -7.02 6.50 9.97
C LEU A 137 -8.23 6.22 10.87
N GLY A 138 -8.33 4.99 11.37
CA GLY A 138 -9.42 4.54 12.22
C GLY A 138 -10.69 4.10 11.48
N THR A 139 -10.68 4.04 10.14
CA THR A 139 -11.80 3.50 9.36
C THR A 139 -12.13 2.07 9.85
N PRO A 140 -13.37 1.79 10.31
CA PRO A 140 -13.75 0.46 10.76
C PRO A 140 -13.59 -0.61 9.69
N PHE A 141 -13.22 -1.84 10.08
CA PHE A 141 -13.04 -2.95 9.13
C PHE A 141 -14.26 -3.17 8.23
N SER A 142 -15.47 -3.09 8.79
CA SER A 142 -16.73 -3.24 8.06
C SER A 142 -16.96 -2.19 6.97
N MET A 143 -16.27 -1.04 7.06
CA MET A 143 -16.36 0.03 6.07
C MET A 143 -15.28 -0.06 4.98
N ARG A 144 -14.33 -0.99 5.13
CA ARG A 144 -13.21 -1.16 4.18
C ARG A 144 -13.53 -2.07 3.02
N SER A 145 -14.56 -2.91 3.12
CA SER A 145 -14.86 -3.97 2.14
C SER A 145 -13.61 -4.80 1.78
N GLN A 146 -12.87 -5.20 2.82
CA GLN A 146 -11.73 -6.10 2.70
C GLN A 146 -12.16 -7.56 2.94
N PRO A 147 -11.47 -8.55 2.35
CA PRO A 147 -11.75 -9.96 2.61
C PRO A 147 -11.68 -10.28 4.11
N PRO A 148 -12.56 -11.15 4.65
CA PRO A 148 -12.48 -11.56 6.05
C PRO A 148 -11.14 -12.18 6.45
N SER A 149 -10.39 -12.74 5.50
CA SER A 149 -9.03 -13.24 5.69
C SER A 149 -8.01 -12.17 6.10
N ASP A 150 -8.33 -10.89 5.90
CA ASP A 150 -7.46 -9.78 6.30
C ASP A 150 -7.62 -9.39 7.76
N ILE A 151 -8.62 -9.95 8.46
CA ILE A 151 -8.76 -9.78 9.91
C ILE A 151 -7.55 -10.42 10.59
N GLY A 152 -6.81 -9.61 11.36
CA GLY A 152 -5.60 -10.06 12.08
C GLY A 152 -4.29 -9.93 11.29
N ARG A 153 -4.33 -9.41 10.05
CA ARG A 153 -3.11 -8.96 9.37
C ARG A 153 -2.53 -7.72 10.06
N GLU A 154 -1.29 -7.39 9.74
CA GLU A 154 -0.60 -6.22 10.29
C GLU A 154 -1.38 -4.94 10.00
N TYR A 155 -1.45 -4.06 10.99
CA TYR A 155 -2.08 -2.76 10.91
C TYR A 155 -1.01 -1.68 10.95
N HIS A 156 -0.99 -0.85 9.94
CA HIS A 156 -0.01 0.22 9.76
C HIS A 156 -0.70 1.58 9.72
N GLN A 157 -0.08 2.57 10.34
CA GLN A 157 -0.55 3.95 10.39
C GLN A 157 0.48 4.85 9.71
N TYR A 158 0.01 5.80 8.93
CA TYR A 158 0.88 6.70 8.17
C TYR A 158 0.45 8.15 8.34
N ARG A 159 1.45 9.03 8.30
CA ARG A 159 1.24 10.46 8.14
C ARG A 159 1.80 10.91 6.79
N VAL A 160 1.06 11.74 6.10
CA VAL A 160 1.50 12.43 4.89
C VAL A 160 2.47 13.54 5.30
N LEU A 161 3.71 13.50 4.79
CA LEU A 161 4.73 14.52 5.05
C LEU A 161 4.79 15.56 3.94
N GLN A 162 4.54 15.15 2.69
CA GLN A 162 4.59 16.00 1.51
C GLN A 162 3.37 15.71 0.63
N PRO A 163 2.85 16.70 -0.11
CA PRO A 163 1.73 16.50 -1.00
C PRO A 163 1.98 15.37 -2.01
N VAL A 164 0.94 14.57 -2.27
CA VAL A 164 0.95 13.49 -3.27
C VAL A 164 -0.11 13.78 -4.32
N ASP A 165 0.32 14.26 -5.49
CA ASP A 165 -0.59 14.78 -6.54
C ASP A 165 -1.21 13.69 -7.42
N SER A 166 -0.79 12.41 -7.28
CA SER A 166 -1.19 11.30 -8.15
C SER A 166 -2.00 10.23 -7.42
N ALA A 167 -2.86 10.64 -6.50
CA ALA A 167 -3.77 9.73 -5.81
C ALA A 167 -5.18 9.77 -6.43
N LEU A 168 -5.95 8.71 -6.21
CA LEU A 168 -7.40 8.72 -6.36
C LEU A 168 -8.01 8.64 -4.96
N GLU A 169 -9.09 9.36 -4.73
CA GLU A 169 -9.85 9.24 -3.48
C GLU A 169 -11.32 8.95 -3.76
N GLY A 170 -11.98 8.36 -2.80
CA GLY A 170 -13.39 8.02 -2.90
C GLY A 170 -13.91 7.29 -1.68
N LEU A 171 -15.17 6.87 -1.77
CA LEU A 171 -15.79 6.02 -0.76
C LEU A 171 -15.85 4.57 -1.25
N VAL A 172 -15.54 3.65 -0.35
CA VAL A 172 -15.53 2.21 -0.67
C VAL A 172 -16.94 1.73 -0.99
N ALA A 173 -17.09 1.02 -2.10
CA ALA A 173 -18.35 0.34 -2.44
C ALA A 173 -18.60 -0.87 -1.50
N PRO A 174 -19.86 -1.24 -1.25
CA PRO A 174 -20.19 -2.46 -0.50
C PRO A 174 -19.62 -3.70 -1.17
N TRP A 175 -18.94 -4.54 -0.39
CA TRP A 175 -18.43 -5.85 -0.83
C TRP A 175 -18.19 -6.78 0.36
N PHE A 176 -18.00 -8.09 0.11
CA PHE A 176 -17.80 -9.12 1.14
C PHE A 176 -18.84 -9.08 2.27
N ASN A 177 -20.11 -8.78 1.95
CA ASN A 177 -21.19 -8.57 2.92
C ASN A 177 -20.90 -7.46 3.95
N GLN A 178 -20.09 -6.49 3.56
CA GLN A 178 -19.76 -5.29 4.33
C GLN A 178 -20.41 -4.06 3.68
N PRO A 179 -20.89 -3.08 4.49
CA PRO A 179 -21.58 -1.91 3.95
C PRO A 179 -20.69 -0.97 3.13
N GLY A 180 -19.37 -1.04 3.30
CA GLY A 180 -18.48 -0.07 2.68
C GLY A 180 -18.63 1.33 3.27
N GLY A 181 -18.36 2.35 2.46
CA GLY A 181 -18.51 3.76 2.85
C GLY A 181 -17.28 4.36 3.53
N GLY A 182 -16.23 3.58 3.78
CA GLY A 182 -14.97 4.09 4.30
C GLY A 182 -14.29 5.03 3.29
N ALA A 183 -13.68 6.09 3.80
CA ALA A 183 -12.89 7.00 2.99
C ALA A 183 -11.57 6.34 2.60
N MET A 184 -11.34 6.17 1.30
CA MET A 184 -10.21 5.42 0.75
C MET A 184 -9.39 6.30 -0.19
N VAL A 185 -8.10 6.05 -0.18
CA VAL A 185 -7.11 6.61 -1.10
C VAL A 185 -6.44 5.48 -1.85
N VAL A 186 -6.34 5.61 -3.17
CA VAL A 186 -5.59 4.69 -4.03
C VAL A 186 -4.36 5.44 -4.55
N LEU A 187 -3.19 4.95 -4.18
CA LEU A 187 -1.91 5.53 -4.61
C LEU A 187 -1.52 4.99 -5.98
N GLY A 188 -0.80 5.77 -6.77
CA GLY A 188 -0.30 5.35 -8.09
C GLY A 188 0.89 4.38 -8.03
N LYS A 189 1.50 4.20 -6.86
CA LYS A 189 2.64 3.33 -6.59
C LYS A 189 2.41 2.58 -5.27
N PRO A 190 3.14 1.49 -4.95
CA PRO A 190 3.08 0.85 -3.64
C PRO A 190 3.35 1.84 -2.51
N ILE A 191 2.74 1.63 -1.34
CA ILE A 191 2.97 2.44 -0.12
C ILE A 191 4.47 2.57 0.16
N ARG A 192 5.22 1.48 0.01
CA ARG A 192 6.68 1.45 0.17
C ARG A 192 7.41 2.49 -0.68
N TRP A 193 6.96 2.74 -1.91
CA TRP A 193 7.56 3.74 -2.80
C TRP A 193 7.50 5.15 -2.19
N TYR A 194 6.39 5.48 -1.52
CA TYR A 194 6.18 6.77 -0.86
C TYR A 194 6.94 6.88 0.46
N LEU A 195 7.09 5.78 1.19
CA LEU A 195 7.93 5.72 2.39
C LEU A 195 9.41 5.96 2.07
N ASP A 196 9.94 5.25 1.06
CA ASP A 196 11.35 5.36 0.65
C ASP A 196 11.71 6.77 0.16
N ARG A 197 10.73 7.55 -0.29
CA ARG A 197 10.92 8.92 -0.81
C ARG A 197 10.49 10.02 0.16
N GLY A 198 10.06 9.64 1.36
CA GLY A 198 9.67 10.58 2.41
C GLY A 198 8.38 11.37 2.11
N TYR A 199 7.50 10.85 1.26
CA TYR A 199 6.14 11.39 1.12
C TYR A 199 5.24 10.96 2.28
N LEU A 200 5.45 9.73 2.74
CA LEU A 200 4.79 9.16 3.91
C LEU A 200 5.81 8.79 4.97
N VAL A 201 5.38 8.79 6.22
CA VAL A 201 6.10 8.17 7.33
C VAL A 201 5.16 7.25 8.08
N GLU A 202 5.64 6.06 8.42
CA GLU A 202 4.92 5.15 9.30
C GLU A 202 4.96 5.67 10.72
N LEU A 203 3.83 5.62 11.43
CA LEU A 203 3.71 6.01 12.83
C LEU A 203 3.73 4.76 13.71
N VAL A 204 4.66 4.70 14.67
CA VAL A 204 4.74 3.62 15.65
C VAL A 204 4.58 4.21 17.04
N GLN A 205 3.61 3.69 17.78
CA GLN A 205 3.36 4.10 19.15
C GLN A 205 4.48 3.62 20.05
N VAL A 206 5.06 4.52 20.82
CA VAL A 206 5.89 4.14 21.97
C VAL A 206 4.94 3.84 23.11
N GLY A 207 4.89 2.57 23.54
CA GLY A 207 4.11 2.22 24.72
C GLY A 207 4.50 3.14 25.87
N THR A 208 3.51 3.79 26.46
CA THR A 208 3.68 4.40 27.79
C THR A 208 3.98 3.24 28.74
N GLY A 209 5.27 3.02 29.02
CA GLY A 209 5.69 2.05 30.02
C GLY A 209 4.96 2.38 31.31
N GLY A 210 4.05 1.49 31.72
CA GLY A 210 3.45 1.50 33.02
C GLY A 210 4.40 0.95 34.07
#